data_dfeb4ffa6bc46f5f32b613d3dfdea785
#
_entry.id   dfeb4ffa6bc46f5f32b613d3dfdea785
#
_cell.length_a   1.000
_cell.length_b   1.000
_cell.length_c   1.000
_cell.angle_alpha   90.00
_cell.angle_beta   90.00
_cell.angle_gamma   90.00
#
_symmetry.space_group_name_H-M   'P 1'
#
loop_
_entity.id
_entity.type
_entity.pdbx_description
1 polymer ?
#
loop_
_entity_poly.entity_id
_entity_poly.type
_entity_poly.pdbx_seq_one_letter_code
_entity_poly.pdbx_strand_id
1 'polypeptide(L)'
;MAQFDLYRLAGAEGLIVDCQSDLLSDLPTRFVIPLVADMSAALGPPRLNPVLAIDHVHYVLLAHLPAALPRGLFREPVGSAEEHRLAIQTAIDVLLAGV
;
A
#
# COMPACT_ATOMS: atom_id res chain seq x y z
N MET A 1 -6.54 5.78 -11.96
CA MET A 1 -5.92 5.02 -10.86
C MET A 1 -6.46 3.59 -10.89
N ALA A 2 -5.59 2.63 -10.77
CA ALA A 2 -5.98 1.22 -10.70
C ALA A 2 -5.56 0.63 -9.36
N GLN A 3 -6.29 -0.38 -8.89
CA GLN A 3 -5.95 -1.09 -7.67
C GLN A 3 -4.51 -1.60 -7.74
N PHE A 4 -3.75 -1.42 -6.67
CA PHE A 4 -2.34 -1.76 -6.50
C PHE A 4 -1.36 -0.90 -7.29
N ASP A 5 -1.80 0.20 -7.90
CA ASP A 5 -0.87 1.20 -8.43
C ASP A 5 -0.03 1.80 -7.31
N LEU A 6 1.23 2.11 -7.65
CA LEU A 6 2.19 2.69 -6.72
C LEU A 6 2.41 4.16 -7.04
N TYR A 7 2.51 4.97 -5.99
CA TYR A 7 2.67 6.41 -6.10
C TYR A 7 3.76 6.91 -5.16
N ARG A 8 4.39 8.03 -5.55
CA ARG A 8 5.19 8.85 -4.64
C ARG A 8 4.39 10.09 -4.31
N LEU A 9 4.43 10.49 -3.03
CA LEU A 9 3.82 11.73 -2.59
C LEU A 9 4.93 12.71 -2.19
N ALA A 10 4.74 13.99 -2.51
CA ALA A 10 5.70 15.03 -2.16
C ALA A 10 5.89 15.09 -0.64
N GLY A 11 7.15 15.09 -0.20
CA GLY A 11 7.49 15.16 1.22
C GLY A 11 7.38 13.83 1.99
N ALA A 12 6.93 12.76 1.34
CA ALA A 12 6.84 11.44 1.98
C ALA A 12 7.99 10.55 1.52
N GLU A 13 8.49 9.73 2.43
CA GLU A 13 9.47 8.69 2.10
C GLU A 13 8.75 7.44 1.60
N GLY A 14 9.44 6.67 0.74
CA GLY A 14 8.93 5.41 0.23
C GLY A 14 7.83 5.58 -0.81
N LEU A 15 6.94 4.60 -0.85
CA LEU A 15 5.86 4.53 -1.82
C LEU A 15 4.52 4.44 -1.08
N ILE A 16 3.47 4.73 -1.81
CA ILE A 16 2.09 4.51 -1.37
C ILE A 16 1.45 3.53 -2.35
N VAL A 17 0.81 2.48 -1.84
CA VAL A 17 0.06 1.55 -2.68
C VAL A 17 -1.44 1.83 -2.55
N ASP A 18 -2.10 1.99 -3.69
CA ASP A 18 -3.55 2.16 -3.76
C ASP A 18 -4.21 0.78 -3.69
N CYS A 19 -4.92 0.51 -2.60
CA CYS A 19 -5.54 -0.79 -2.37
C CYS A 19 -7.03 -0.82 -2.68
N GLN A 20 -7.59 0.32 -3.09
CA GLN A 20 -9.04 0.43 -3.29
C GLN A 20 -9.51 -0.35 -4.51
N SER A 21 -10.61 -1.08 -4.35
CA SER A 21 -11.23 -1.80 -5.47
C SER A 21 -11.52 -0.87 -6.65
N ASP A 22 -11.26 -1.35 -7.87
CA ASP A 22 -11.58 -0.62 -9.09
C ASP A 22 -13.09 -0.36 -9.23
N LEU A 23 -13.92 -1.15 -8.56
CA LEU A 23 -15.37 -0.94 -8.55
C LEU A 23 -15.77 0.32 -7.79
N LEU A 24 -14.88 0.87 -6.97
CA LEU A 24 -15.12 2.07 -6.17
C LEU A 24 -14.26 3.25 -6.64
N SER A 25 -13.82 3.23 -7.90
CA SER A 25 -12.92 4.24 -8.44
C SER A 25 -13.53 5.65 -8.51
N ASP A 26 -14.85 5.75 -8.46
CA ASP A 26 -15.54 7.04 -8.51
C ASP A 26 -15.58 7.79 -7.17
N LEU A 27 -15.16 7.14 -6.08
CA LEU A 27 -15.09 7.81 -4.78
C LEU A 27 -14.04 8.93 -4.81
N PRO A 28 -14.26 10.03 -4.07
CA PRO A 28 -13.29 11.13 -4.04
C PRO A 28 -12.02 10.80 -3.26
N THR A 29 -11.98 9.67 -2.57
CA THR A 29 -10.86 9.22 -1.77
C THR A 29 -10.34 7.88 -2.25
N ARG A 30 -9.05 7.60 -1.92
CA ARG A 30 -8.41 6.31 -2.19
C ARG A 30 -7.93 5.72 -0.88
N PHE A 31 -8.18 4.41 -0.71
CA PHE A 31 -7.65 3.65 0.43
C PHE A 31 -6.22 3.23 0.12
N VAL A 32 -5.27 3.75 0.86
CA VAL A 32 -3.85 3.55 0.57
C VAL A 32 -3.09 3.05 1.78
N ILE A 33 -1.96 2.37 1.52
CA ILE A 33 -1.08 1.84 2.56
C ILE A 33 0.36 2.23 2.20
N PRO A 34 1.15 2.75 3.17
CA PRO A 34 2.54 3.09 2.90
C PRO A 34 3.44 1.87 2.77
N LEU A 35 4.44 2.00 1.91
CA LEU A 35 5.55 1.06 1.72
C LEU A 35 6.84 1.82 1.99
N VAL A 36 7.62 1.36 2.95
CA VAL A 36 8.87 2.02 3.32
C VAL A 36 10.03 1.02 3.32
N ALA A 37 11.25 1.52 3.08
CA ALA A 37 12.45 0.67 3.08
C ALA A 37 12.97 0.38 4.49
N ASP A 38 12.60 1.18 5.48
CA ASP A 38 13.01 0.98 6.87
C ASP A 38 12.27 -0.22 7.48
N MET A 39 12.95 -1.35 7.60
CA MET A 39 12.35 -2.57 8.13
C MET A 39 11.96 -2.44 9.60
N SER A 40 12.55 -1.51 10.35
CA SER A 40 12.17 -1.28 11.75
C SER A 40 10.79 -0.67 11.93
N ALA A 41 10.19 -0.16 10.85
CA ALA A 41 8.82 0.35 10.88
C ALA A 41 7.77 -0.79 10.98
N ALA A 42 8.16 -2.04 10.74
CA ALA A 42 7.29 -3.19 10.87
C ALA A 42 7.09 -3.52 12.36
N LEU A 43 5.94 -3.15 12.90
CA LEU A 43 5.63 -3.33 14.32
C LEU A 43 4.84 -4.60 14.62
N GLY A 44 4.36 -5.28 13.60
CA GLY A 44 3.54 -6.47 13.74
C GLY A 44 4.16 -7.71 13.10
N PRO A 45 3.41 -8.82 13.07
CA PRO A 45 3.91 -10.06 12.47
C PRO A 45 4.10 -9.91 10.95
N PRO A 46 4.90 -10.81 10.32
CA PRO A 46 5.15 -10.73 8.87
C PRO A 46 3.90 -10.78 8.00
N ARG A 47 2.82 -11.40 8.46
CA ARG A 47 1.57 -11.42 7.70
C ARG A 47 0.89 -10.05 7.65
N LEU A 48 1.09 -9.23 8.69
CA LEU A 48 0.57 -7.86 8.75
C LEU A 48 1.51 -6.89 8.01
N ASN A 49 2.81 -7.10 8.16
CA ASN A 49 3.83 -6.22 7.56
C ASN A 49 4.73 -7.04 6.63
N PRO A 50 4.20 -7.53 5.49
CA PRO A 50 5.02 -8.30 4.56
C PRO A 50 6.06 -7.43 3.88
N VAL A 51 7.19 -8.05 3.52
CA VAL A 51 8.23 -7.40 2.72
C VAL A 51 7.94 -7.68 1.25
N LEU A 52 7.84 -6.63 0.46
CA LEU A 52 7.55 -6.69 -0.97
C LEU A 52 8.75 -6.18 -1.77
N ALA A 53 9.16 -6.94 -2.79
CA ALA A 53 10.22 -6.49 -3.69
C ALA A 53 9.57 -5.71 -4.85
N ILE A 54 9.96 -4.45 -4.97
CA ILE A 54 9.51 -3.55 -6.04
C ILE A 54 10.75 -3.01 -6.73
N ASP A 55 10.95 -3.33 -8.01
CA ASP A 55 12.11 -2.89 -8.80
C ASP A 55 13.44 -3.16 -8.08
N HIS A 56 13.59 -4.39 -7.55
CA HIS A 56 14.79 -4.85 -6.83
C HIS A 56 15.05 -4.15 -5.48
N VAL A 57 14.12 -3.34 -5.00
CA VAL A 57 14.17 -2.73 -3.67
C VAL A 57 13.16 -3.42 -2.78
N HIS A 58 13.56 -3.76 -1.55
CA HIS A 58 12.66 -4.35 -0.57
C HIS A 58 11.99 -3.25 0.24
N TYR A 59 10.66 -3.29 0.28
CA TYR A 59 9.84 -2.40 1.10
C TYR A 59 9.03 -3.23 2.07
N VAL A 60 8.76 -2.67 3.24
CA VAL A 60 7.78 -3.26 4.16
C VAL A 60 6.45 -2.56 4.01
N LEU A 61 5.37 -3.35 3.90
CA LEU A 61 4.00 -2.82 3.83
C LEU A 61 3.53 -2.49 5.25
N LEU A 62 3.20 -1.23 5.49
CA LEU A 62 2.73 -0.79 6.80
C LEU A 62 1.20 -0.86 6.86
N ALA A 63 0.66 -2.08 6.82
CA ALA A 63 -0.79 -2.28 6.79
C ALA A 63 -1.50 -1.77 8.03
N HIS A 64 -0.78 -1.57 9.13
CA HIS A 64 -1.33 -0.98 10.35
C HIS A 64 -1.48 0.55 10.27
N LEU A 65 -1.03 1.18 9.19
CA LEU A 65 -1.11 2.63 8.97
C LEU A 65 -1.85 2.98 7.68
N PRO A 66 -3.04 2.39 7.42
CA PRO A 66 -3.79 2.74 6.22
C PRO A 66 -4.34 4.16 6.33
N ALA A 67 -4.60 4.77 5.19
CA ALA A 67 -5.18 6.10 5.15
C ALA A 67 -6.16 6.22 3.99
N ALA A 68 -7.17 7.06 4.18
CA ALA A 68 -8.04 7.51 3.10
C ALA A 68 -7.54 8.89 2.67
N LEU A 69 -6.98 8.97 1.47
CA LEU A 69 -6.42 10.23 0.96
C LEU A 69 -7.24 10.73 -0.22
N PRO A 70 -7.35 12.08 -0.39
CA PRO A 70 -8.03 12.64 -1.55
C PRO A 70 -7.37 12.17 -2.85
N ARG A 71 -8.17 11.73 -3.82
CA ARG A 71 -7.63 11.24 -5.10
C ARG A 71 -6.83 12.30 -5.85
N GLY A 72 -7.11 13.58 -5.61
CA GLY A 72 -6.38 14.69 -6.24
C GLY A 72 -4.93 14.83 -5.80
N LEU A 73 -4.50 14.15 -4.72
CA LEU A 73 -3.09 14.13 -4.32
C LEU A 73 -2.22 13.25 -5.22
N PHE A 74 -2.83 12.35 -5.98
CA PHE A 74 -2.10 11.34 -6.76
C PHE A 74 -1.88 11.83 -8.18
N ARG A 75 -0.64 11.71 -8.65
CA ARG A 75 -0.21 12.04 -10.01
C ARG A 75 -0.12 10.76 -10.82
N GLU A 76 0.93 10.62 -11.64
CA GLU A 76 1.16 9.41 -12.40
C GLU A 76 1.65 8.29 -11.49
N PRO A 77 1.17 7.06 -11.67
CA PRO A 77 1.73 5.92 -10.95
C PRO A 77 3.19 5.69 -11.35
N VAL A 78 4.01 5.26 -10.38
CA VAL A 78 5.42 4.95 -10.62
C VAL A 78 5.66 3.46 -10.81
N GLY A 79 4.61 2.67 -10.72
CA GLY A 79 4.67 1.22 -10.89
C GLY A 79 3.40 0.57 -10.40
N SER A 80 3.45 -0.76 -10.26
CA SER A 80 2.32 -1.55 -9.79
C SER A 80 2.78 -2.62 -8.82
N ALA A 81 2.01 -2.86 -7.77
CA ALA A 81 2.21 -3.95 -6.83
C ALA A 81 1.24 -5.10 -7.08
N GLU A 82 0.67 -5.21 -8.28
CA GLU A 82 -0.30 -6.25 -8.63
C GLU A 82 0.21 -7.65 -8.38
N GLU A 83 1.49 -7.91 -8.60
CA GLU A 83 2.10 -9.22 -8.33
C GLU A 83 2.08 -9.59 -6.85
N HIS A 84 1.90 -8.62 -5.96
CA HIS A 84 1.84 -8.81 -4.52
C HIS A 84 0.41 -8.76 -3.97
N ARG A 85 -0.58 -8.89 -4.83
CA ARG A 85 -2.00 -8.79 -4.48
C ARG A 85 -2.35 -9.64 -3.27
N LEU A 86 -1.93 -10.91 -3.26
CA LEU A 86 -2.31 -11.83 -2.19
C LEU A 86 -1.70 -11.41 -0.85
N ALA A 87 -0.44 -11.00 -0.84
CA ALA A 87 0.23 -10.55 0.38
C ALA A 87 -0.43 -9.30 0.95
N ILE A 88 -0.81 -8.37 0.08
CA ILE A 88 -1.48 -7.12 0.49
C ILE A 88 -2.86 -7.41 1.05
N GLN A 89 -3.66 -8.23 0.37
CA GLN A 89 -4.99 -8.59 0.85
C GLN A 89 -4.93 -9.35 2.17
N THR A 90 -3.97 -10.28 2.32
CA THR A 90 -3.76 -10.99 3.57
C THR A 90 -3.43 -10.03 4.71
N ALA A 91 -2.56 -9.04 4.46
CA ALA A 91 -2.20 -8.07 5.48
C ALA A 91 -3.41 -7.25 5.95
N ILE A 92 -4.27 -6.84 5.02
CA ILE A 92 -5.50 -6.12 5.36
C ILE A 92 -6.43 -7.01 6.17
N ASP A 93 -6.58 -8.28 5.78
CA ASP A 93 -7.41 -9.24 6.52
C ASP A 93 -6.89 -9.47 7.94
N VAL A 94 -5.58 -9.56 8.12
CA VAL A 94 -4.97 -9.69 9.44
C VAL A 94 -5.27 -8.47 10.30
N LEU A 95 -5.18 -7.28 9.73
CA LEU A 95 -5.48 -6.05 10.46
C LEU A 95 -6.94 -6.01 10.92
N LEU A 96 -7.86 -6.43 10.06
CA LEU A 96 -9.29 -6.29 10.33
C LEU A 96 -9.87 -7.46 11.11
N ALA A 97 -9.37 -8.67 10.92
CA ALA A 97 -9.94 -9.88 11.50
C ALA A 97 -8.96 -10.70 12.35
N GLY A 98 -7.69 -10.35 12.38
CA GLY A 98 -6.66 -11.05 13.15
C GLY A 98 -6.18 -12.36 12.51
N VAL A 99 -6.62 -12.65 11.30
CA VAL A 99 -6.25 -13.89 10.60
C VAL A 99 -5.98 -13.64 9.13
#